data_66795f9b4dc7198679dd0a461e8a1134
#
_entry.id   66795f9b4dc7198679dd0a461e8a1134
#
_cell.length_a   1.000
_cell.length_b   1.000
_cell.length_c   1.000
_cell.angle_alpha   90.00
_cell.angle_beta   90.00
_cell.angle_gamma   90.00
#
_symmetry.space_group_name_H-M   'P 1'
#
loop_
_entity.id
_entity.type
_entity.pdbx_description
1 polymer ?
#
loop_
_entity_poly.entity_id
_entity_poly.type
_entity_poly.pdbx_seq_one_letter_code
_entity_poly.pdbx_strand_id
1 'polypeptide(L)'
;MRRTVFRPSAVPVTVAAVEVGRVEDTVVNSRAGTVQSRRRAGMSPGIAGLVIDIPVKKGSRVKVGDVLLRLDDSEHQAQAQLALRSLEAAKATAEQARLEAGQAQRHGQRTEALAKNQVVSDTALDQDRTRALITEAASLATQARVRQAEATLDAAQATLAKTTMKAPFDGVVLDITTEVGEWISPSPPGVLIPPVVDLIDPQALYVSAPIDEADVARIRVGLPARITLDAFRGDSFAGTLSYVSSFVETRQEQNRTLRVEAVFKDSTLPSNLLPGLSADVEIILEAREGVVRIPTYALLEGSRILTVKDGRLKEKKVTTGLRNWSYTEVASGLSAGESVVVSLDRPEVVAGARAFVTEENK
;
A
#
# COMPACT_ATOMS: atom_id res chain seq x y z
N MET A 1 -85.04 8.54 -1.90
CA MET A 1 -83.75 8.20 -1.36
C MET A 1 -82.66 8.72 -2.31
N ARG A 2 -81.93 9.82 -1.96
CA ARG A 2 -80.77 10.31 -2.74
C ARG A 2 -79.53 9.45 -2.38
N ARG A 3 -79.06 8.64 -3.30
CA ARG A 3 -77.76 7.98 -3.18
C ARG A 3 -76.65 9.05 -3.27
N THR A 4 -76.07 9.40 -2.15
CA THR A 4 -74.82 10.18 -2.11
C THR A 4 -73.71 9.28 -2.63
N VAL A 5 -73.31 9.49 -3.89
CA VAL A 5 -72.16 8.87 -4.51
C VAL A 5 -70.95 9.57 -3.86
N PHE A 6 -70.29 8.95 -2.88
CA PHE A 6 -68.99 9.35 -2.39
C PHE A 6 -67.99 9.27 -3.57
N ARG A 7 -67.72 10.40 -4.21
CA ARG A 7 -66.61 10.46 -5.15
C ARG A 7 -65.33 10.50 -4.36
N PRO A 8 -64.44 9.49 -4.46
CA PRO A 8 -63.17 9.54 -3.77
C PRO A 8 -62.40 10.81 -4.19
N SER A 9 -61.91 11.53 -3.20
CA SER A 9 -61.08 12.75 -3.41
C SER A 9 -59.85 12.40 -4.23
N ALA A 10 -59.44 13.33 -5.10
CA ALA A 10 -58.21 13.15 -5.89
C ALA A 10 -56.99 13.18 -4.95
N VAL A 11 -56.08 12.24 -5.12
CA VAL A 11 -54.85 12.10 -4.31
C VAL A 11 -53.74 12.99 -4.86
N PRO A 12 -53.10 13.84 -4.06
CA PRO A 12 -51.95 14.59 -4.52
C PRO A 12 -50.75 13.65 -4.68
N VAL A 13 -50.10 13.72 -5.85
CA VAL A 13 -48.92 12.90 -6.18
C VAL A 13 -47.79 13.75 -6.71
N THR A 14 -46.57 13.41 -6.34
CA THR A 14 -45.36 13.98 -6.90
C THR A 14 -44.89 13.12 -8.08
N VAL A 15 -44.42 13.74 -9.14
CA VAL A 15 -43.93 13.06 -10.34
C VAL A 15 -42.49 13.46 -10.61
N ALA A 16 -41.70 12.51 -11.12
CA ALA A 16 -40.40 12.78 -11.72
C ALA A 16 -40.42 12.60 -13.23
N ALA A 17 -39.67 13.45 -13.93
CA ALA A 17 -39.52 13.30 -15.37
C ALA A 17 -38.65 12.07 -15.69
N VAL A 18 -39.01 11.35 -16.73
CA VAL A 18 -38.21 10.29 -17.33
C VAL A 18 -37.09 10.92 -18.13
N GLU A 19 -35.87 10.71 -17.73
CA GLU A 19 -34.69 11.34 -18.31
C GLU A 19 -33.86 10.33 -19.11
N VAL A 20 -33.02 10.86 -20.01
CA VAL A 20 -31.93 10.10 -20.63
C VAL A 20 -30.66 10.45 -19.89
N GLY A 21 -29.95 9.43 -19.41
CA GLY A 21 -28.72 9.66 -18.64
C GLY A 21 -27.93 8.38 -18.43
N ARG A 22 -26.97 8.47 -17.51
CA ARG A 22 -26.13 7.34 -17.11
C ARG A 22 -26.78 6.56 -15.99
N VAL A 23 -26.73 5.22 -16.09
CA VAL A 23 -27.08 4.29 -15.01
C VAL A 23 -25.92 3.33 -14.79
N GLU A 24 -25.59 3.12 -13.55
CA GLU A 24 -24.48 2.27 -13.12
C GLU A 24 -25.01 1.15 -12.25
N ASP A 25 -24.47 -0.05 -12.40
CA ASP A 25 -24.59 -1.13 -11.42
C ASP A 25 -23.36 -1.06 -10.52
N THR A 26 -23.57 -0.87 -9.23
CA THR A 26 -22.50 -0.60 -8.27
C THR A 26 -22.58 -1.50 -7.05
N VAL A 27 -21.42 -1.78 -6.47
CA VAL A 27 -21.27 -2.43 -5.16
C VAL A 27 -20.55 -1.46 -4.23
N VAL A 28 -21.11 -1.26 -3.05
CA VAL A 28 -20.55 -0.37 -2.02
C VAL A 28 -20.01 -1.21 -0.88
N ASN A 29 -18.96 -0.72 -0.21
CA ASN A 29 -18.43 -1.36 0.99
C ASN A 29 -19.50 -1.50 2.08
N SER A 30 -19.46 -2.62 2.80
CA SER A 30 -20.42 -2.93 3.87
C SER A 30 -20.18 -2.15 5.16
N ARG A 31 -18.96 -1.62 5.35
CA ARG A 31 -18.54 -0.75 6.45
C ARG A 31 -17.50 0.23 5.93
N ALA A 32 -17.33 1.36 6.61
CA ALA A 32 -16.32 2.34 6.25
C ALA A 32 -14.95 1.71 6.06
N GLY A 33 -14.35 1.95 4.92
CA GLY A 33 -12.97 1.64 4.61
C GLY A 33 -12.04 2.66 5.26
N THR A 34 -10.75 2.47 5.08
CA THR A 34 -9.72 3.34 5.65
C THR A 34 -8.68 3.66 4.61
N VAL A 35 -8.32 4.94 4.52
CA VAL A 35 -7.17 5.38 3.71
C VAL A 35 -5.89 4.85 4.35
N GLN A 36 -5.08 4.17 3.56
CA GLN A 36 -3.79 3.58 3.99
C GLN A 36 -2.68 4.01 3.05
N SER A 37 -1.43 3.94 3.51
CA SER A 37 -0.27 4.11 2.65
C SER A 37 0.35 2.75 2.32
N ARG A 38 0.79 2.57 1.08
CA ARG A 38 1.51 1.36 0.65
C ARG A 38 2.90 1.22 1.29
N ARG A 39 3.48 2.35 1.71
CA ARG A 39 4.80 2.40 2.35
C ARG A 39 4.66 2.99 3.74
N ARG A 40 4.68 2.12 4.73
CA ARG A 40 4.80 2.47 6.15
C ARG A 40 5.90 1.62 6.76
N ALA A 41 6.81 2.25 7.47
CA ALA A 41 7.89 1.58 8.17
C ALA A 41 7.90 1.98 9.64
N GLY A 42 7.48 1.05 10.49
CA GLY A 42 7.74 1.13 11.93
C GLY A 42 9.16 0.61 12.19
N MET A 43 10.06 1.48 12.60
CA MET A 43 11.49 1.18 12.74
C MET A 43 11.89 1.14 14.20
N SER A 44 12.69 0.13 14.53
CA SER A 44 13.39 -0.02 15.82
C SER A 44 14.87 -0.18 15.56
N PRO A 45 15.74 0.17 16.52
CA PRO A 45 17.18 0.08 16.32
C PRO A 45 17.61 -1.39 16.09
N GLY A 46 18.65 -1.56 15.28
CA GLY A 46 19.23 -2.89 15.02
C GLY A 46 20.15 -3.40 16.12
N ILE A 47 20.55 -2.52 17.06
CA ILE A 47 21.36 -2.81 18.26
C ILE A 47 20.83 -1.99 19.44
N ALA A 48 21.15 -2.40 20.66
CA ALA A 48 20.88 -1.63 21.86
C ALA A 48 21.86 -0.47 22.02
N GLY A 49 21.41 0.66 22.56
CA GLY A 49 22.29 1.79 22.85
C GLY A 49 21.55 2.99 23.43
N LEU A 50 22.34 3.96 23.90
CA LEU A 50 21.87 5.26 24.38
C LEU A 50 21.54 6.17 23.19
N VAL A 51 20.39 6.81 23.17
CA VAL A 51 20.02 7.81 22.16
C VAL A 51 20.77 9.11 22.44
N ILE A 52 21.61 9.55 21.50
CA ILE A 52 22.38 10.79 21.62
C ILE A 52 21.82 11.94 20.78
N ASP A 53 21.09 11.62 19.71
CA ASP A 53 20.56 12.64 18.80
C ASP A 53 19.32 12.16 18.06
N ILE A 54 18.34 13.06 17.91
CA ILE A 54 17.11 12.86 17.12
C ILE A 54 16.92 14.12 16.26
N PRO A 55 17.51 14.18 15.05
CA PRO A 55 17.50 15.40 14.23
C PRO A 55 16.13 15.70 13.60
N VAL A 56 15.17 14.79 13.70
CA VAL A 56 13.82 14.92 13.11
C VAL A 56 12.76 15.05 14.20
N LYS A 57 11.59 15.59 13.83
CA LYS A 57 10.42 15.72 14.71
C LYS A 57 9.21 15.07 14.07
N LYS A 58 8.17 14.77 14.87
CA LYS A 58 6.86 14.36 14.36
C LYS A 58 6.38 15.39 13.33
N GLY A 59 5.92 14.90 12.17
CA GLY A 59 5.51 15.73 11.03
C GLY A 59 6.66 16.16 10.10
N SER A 60 7.93 15.89 10.41
CA SER A 60 9.05 16.21 9.52
C SER A 60 9.00 15.41 8.22
N ARG A 61 9.22 16.09 7.10
CA ARG A 61 9.47 15.42 5.81
C ARG A 61 10.94 15.01 5.71
N VAL A 62 11.19 13.78 5.34
CA VAL A 62 12.53 13.21 5.20
C VAL A 62 12.68 12.56 3.84
N LYS A 63 13.93 12.51 3.36
CA LYS A 63 14.32 11.78 2.15
C LYS A 63 14.99 10.46 2.51
N VAL A 64 15.01 9.54 1.57
CA VAL A 64 15.78 8.29 1.70
C VAL A 64 17.23 8.58 2.11
N GLY A 65 17.70 7.90 3.16
CA GLY A 65 19.04 8.07 3.71
C GLY A 65 19.18 9.16 4.79
N ASP A 66 18.20 10.04 4.97
CA ASP A 66 18.23 11.03 6.07
C ASP A 66 18.30 10.34 7.43
N VAL A 67 19.08 10.92 8.34
CA VAL A 67 19.26 10.41 9.68
C VAL A 67 18.02 10.73 10.51
N LEU A 68 17.44 9.70 11.11
CA LEU A 68 16.26 9.80 11.98
C LEU A 68 16.63 9.78 13.45
N LEU A 69 17.65 8.99 13.80
CA LEU A 69 18.10 8.82 15.17
C LEU A 69 19.55 8.33 15.17
N ARG A 70 20.33 8.74 16.19
CA ARG A 70 21.68 8.28 16.44
C ARG A 70 21.80 7.71 17.85
N LEU A 71 22.42 6.55 17.93
CA LEU A 71 22.85 5.95 19.19
C LEU A 71 24.30 6.36 19.48
N ASP A 72 24.73 6.27 20.74
CA ASP A 72 26.12 6.37 21.11
C ASP A 72 26.93 5.29 20.38
N ASP A 73 27.85 5.72 19.55
CA ASP A 73 28.65 4.88 18.66
C ASP A 73 30.12 4.78 19.09
N SER A 74 30.48 5.39 20.24
CA SER A 74 31.86 5.52 20.71
C SER A 74 32.59 4.16 20.82
N GLU A 75 31.92 3.14 21.37
CA GLU A 75 32.47 1.78 21.49
C GLU A 75 32.62 1.13 20.10
N HIS A 76 31.61 1.26 19.22
CA HIS A 76 31.62 0.66 17.89
C HIS A 76 32.63 1.34 16.96
N GLN A 77 32.82 2.65 17.11
CA GLN A 77 33.92 3.38 16.43
C GLN A 77 35.29 2.86 16.86
N ALA A 78 35.50 2.68 18.15
CA ALA A 78 36.78 2.14 18.66
C ALA A 78 37.02 0.72 18.13
N GLN A 79 35.98 -0.12 18.10
CA GLN A 79 36.06 -1.49 17.56
C GLN A 79 36.38 -1.51 16.06
N ALA A 80 35.76 -0.66 15.26
CA ALA A 80 36.06 -0.52 13.84
C ALA A 80 37.49 -0.02 13.59
N GLN A 81 37.96 0.93 14.41
CA GLN A 81 39.33 1.43 14.34
C GLN A 81 40.36 0.36 14.70
N LEU A 82 40.09 -0.48 15.72
CA LEU A 82 40.94 -1.63 16.08
C LEU A 82 41.05 -2.64 14.92
N ALA A 83 39.91 -2.97 14.29
CA ALA A 83 39.88 -3.86 13.16
C ALA A 83 40.65 -3.28 11.94
N LEU A 84 40.54 -1.97 11.70
CA LEU A 84 41.30 -1.28 10.66
C LEU A 84 42.84 -1.40 10.90
N ARG A 85 43.31 -1.16 12.13
CA ARG A 85 44.71 -1.30 12.48
C ARG A 85 45.22 -2.75 12.34
N SER A 86 44.37 -3.72 12.67
CA SER A 86 44.67 -5.14 12.46
C SER A 86 44.82 -5.48 10.98
N LEU A 87 43.99 -4.93 10.13
CA LEU A 87 44.09 -5.08 8.67
C LEU A 87 45.39 -4.46 8.13
N GLU A 88 45.72 -3.26 8.60
CA GLU A 88 47.00 -2.58 8.19
C GLU A 88 48.20 -3.44 8.56
N ALA A 89 48.24 -4.01 9.75
CA ALA A 89 49.33 -4.90 10.18
C ALA A 89 49.36 -6.21 9.36
N ALA A 90 48.23 -6.80 9.04
CA ALA A 90 48.14 -7.98 8.20
C ALA A 90 48.66 -7.68 6.78
N LYS A 91 48.31 -6.53 6.21
CA LYS A 91 48.82 -6.08 4.89
C LYS A 91 50.33 -5.92 4.89
N ALA A 92 50.90 -5.30 5.92
CA ALA A 92 52.34 -5.14 6.02
C ALA A 92 53.07 -6.49 6.09
N THR A 93 52.53 -7.44 6.89
CA THR A 93 53.08 -8.80 6.98
C THR A 93 52.98 -9.57 5.66
N ALA A 94 51.87 -9.41 4.93
CA ALA A 94 51.67 -10.05 3.64
C ALA A 94 52.63 -9.50 2.59
N GLU A 95 52.90 -8.19 2.60
CA GLU A 95 53.87 -7.56 1.70
C GLU A 95 55.28 -8.05 1.98
N GLN A 96 55.70 -8.16 3.25
CA GLN A 96 56.98 -8.76 3.61
C GLN A 96 57.11 -10.19 3.05
N ALA A 97 56.13 -11.06 3.30
CA ALA A 97 56.15 -12.44 2.82
C ALA A 97 56.14 -12.52 1.28
N ARG A 98 55.45 -11.63 0.61
CA ARG A 98 55.48 -11.49 -0.87
C ARG A 98 56.85 -11.16 -1.39
N LEU A 99 57.56 -10.22 -0.74
CA LEU A 99 58.93 -9.83 -1.13
C LEU A 99 59.92 -10.97 -0.91
N GLU A 100 59.80 -11.70 0.23
CA GLU A 100 60.62 -12.88 0.52
C GLU A 100 60.39 -14.03 -0.48
N ALA A 101 59.15 -14.31 -0.84
CA ALA A 101 58.79 -15.31 -1.86
C ALA A 101 59.37 -14.91 -3.24
N GLY A 102 59.21 -13.63 -3.64
CA GLY A 102 59.78 -13.13 -4.88
C GLY A 102 61.30 -13.19 -4.92
N GLN A 103 61.98 -12.99 -3.77
CA GLN A 103 63.46 -13.17 -3.68
C GLN A 103 63.82 -14.64 -3.84
N ALA A 104 63.17 -15.57 -3.14
CA ALA A 104 63.46 -16.98 -3.21
C ALA A 104 63.18 -17.56 -4.62
N GLN A 105 62.11 -17.12 -5.26
CA GLN A 105 61.82 -17.51 -6.64
C GLN A 105 62.89 -17.06 -7.63
N ARG A 106 63.32 -15.81 -7.55
CA ARG A 106 64.41 -15.29 -8.42
C ARG A 106 65.72 -16.01 -8.15
N HIS A 107 66.02 -16.40 -6.89
CA HIS A 107 67.18 -17.19 -6.52
C HIS A 107 67.07 -18.58 -7.13
N GLY A 108 65.98 -19.28 -6.98
CA GLY A 108 65.76 -20.63 -7.55
C GLY A 108 65.88 -20.65 -9.07
N GLN A 109 65.34 -19.63 -9.77
CA GLN A 109 65.51 -19.50 -11.23
C GLN A 109 66.99 -19.34 -11.65
N ARG A 110 67.78 -18.58 -10.92
CA ARG A 110 69.21 -18.43 -11.20
C ARG A 110 69.96 -19.74 -10.95
N THR A 111 69.71 -20.46 -9.86
CA THR A 111 70.29 -21.73 -9.53
C THR A 111 69.90 -22.81 -10.58
N GLU A 112 68.68 -22.80 -11.05
CA GLU A 112 68.24 -23.67 -12.11
C GLU A 112 69.00 -23.43 -13.46
N ALA A 113 69.23 -22.17 -13.79
CA ALA A 113 70.07 -21.82 -14.98
C ALA A 113 71.52 -22.25 -14.82
N LEU A 114 72.14 -22.17 -13.64
CA LEU A 114 73.45 -22.60 -13.34
C LEU A 114 73.56 -24.18 -13.32
N ALA A 115 72.54 -24.88 -12.86
CA ALA A 115 72.47 -26.33 -12.85
C ALA A 115 72.49 -26.90 -14.27
N LYS A 116 71.82 -26.25 -15.22
CA LYS A 116 71.84 -26.63 -16.65
C LYS A 116 73.28 -26.63 -17.22
N ASN A 117 74.16 -25.83 -16.68
CA ASN A 117 75.56 -25.71 -17.07
C ASN A 117 76.50 -26.54 -16.14
N GLN A 118 75.94 -27.40 -15.28
CA GLN A 118 76.67 -28.22 -14.30
C GLN A 118 77.55 -27.44 -13.31
N VAL A 119 77.21 -26.19 -13.00
CA VAL A 119 77.99 -25.30 -12.09
C VAL A 119 77.55 -25.51 -10.63
N VAL A 120 76.38 -26.04 -10.36
CA VAL A 120 75.84 -26.28 -9.00
C VAL A 120 75.40 -27.73 -8.82
N SER A 121 75.37 -28.24 -7.58
CA SER A 121 74.97 -29.60 -7.25
C SER A 121 73.43 -29.79 -7.32
N ASP A 122 72.98 -30.99 -7.59
CA ASP A 122 71.51 -31.32 -7.58
C ASP A 122 70.89 -31.03 -6.20
N THR A 123 71.64 -31.25 -5.11
CA THR A 123 71.18 -30.95 -3.75
C THR A 123 70.91 -29.47 -3.54
N ALA A 124 71.80 -28.60 -4.09
CA ALA A 124 71.60 -27.13 -3.99
C ALA A 124 70.38 -26.66 -4.81
N LEU A 125 70.15 -27.25 -5.99
CA LEU A 125 68.99 -26.98 -6.82
C LEU A 125 67.69 -27.41 -6.09
N ASP A 126 67.66 -28.57 -5.48
CA ASP A 126 66.48 -29.07 -4.73
C ASP A 126 66.17 -28.22 -3.51
N GLN A 127 67.21 -27.80 -2.80
CA GLN A 127 67.06 -26.89 -1.64
C GLN A 127 66.44 -25.53 -2.04
N ASP A 128 66.91 -24.92 -3.13
CA ASP A 128 66.38 -23.64 -3.58
C ASP A 128 64.96 -23.74 -4.13
N ARG A 129 64.64 -24.84 -4.83
CA ARG A 129 63.25 -25.13 -5.25
C ARG A 129 62.31 -25.27 -4.05
N THR A 130 62.73 -26.07 -3.08
CA THR A 130 61.95 -26.27 -1.85
C THR A 130 61.75 -24.99 -1.09
N ARG A 131 62.79 -24.14 -0.97
CA ARG A 131 62.73 -22.83 -0.34
C ARG A 131 61.73 -21.89 -1.05
N ALA A 132 61.74 -21.85 -2.39
CA ALA A 132 60.81 -21.08 -3.18
C ALA A 132 59.34 -21.52 -2.93
N LEU A 133 59.09 -22.83 -2.91
CA LEU A 133 57.74 -23.37 -2.61
C LEU A 133 57.26 -23.04 -1.18
N ILE A 134 58.17 -23.13 -0.17
CA ILE A 134 57.82 -22.81 1.22
C ILE A 134 57.49 -21.32 1.36
N THR A 135 58.28 -20.43 0.78
CA THR A 135 58.06 -18.99 0.86
C THR A 135 56.82 -18.55 0.08
N GLU A 136 56.53 -19.19 -1.04
CA GLU A 136 55.28 -18.96 -1.78
C GLU A 136 54.06 -19.40 -0.95
N ALA A 137 54.08 -20.59 -0.32
CA ALA A 137 53.01 -21.05 0.59
C ALA A 137 52.83 -20.10 1.78
N ALA A 138 53.94 -19.58 2.34
CA ALA A 138 53.87 -18.58 3.42
C ALA A 138 53.24 -17.26 2.94
N SER A 139 53.55 -16.80 1.73
CA SER A 139 52.92 -15.62 1.13
C SER A 139 51.42 -15.82 0.92
N LEU A 140 50.98 -17.00 0.44
CA LEU A 140 49.57 -17.31 0.30
C LEU A 140 48.87 -17.36 1.65
N ALA A 141 49.51 -17.91 2.69
CA ALA A 141 48.95 -17.94 4.04
C ALA A 141 48.76 -16.54 4.64
N THR A 142 49.72 -15.63 4.43
CA THR A 142 49.58 -14.24 4.88
C THR A 142 48.54 -13.46 4.09
N GLN A 143 48.35 -13.71 2.80
CA GLN A 143 47.24 -13.17 2.03
C GLN A 143 45.89 -13.64 2.53
N ALA A 144 45.78 -14.89 2.97
CA ALA A 144 44.57 -15.39 3.61
C ALA A 144 44.25 -14.64 4.93
N ARG A 145 45.27 -14.27 5.71
CA ARG A 145 45.12 -13.45 6.92
C ARG A 145 44.64 -12.03 6.60
N VAL A 146 45.09 -11.43 5.50
CA VAL A 146 44.59 -10.13 5.03
C VAL A 146 43.08 -10.23 4.76
N ARG A 147 42.63 -11.24 4.00
CA ARG A 147 41.20 -11.44 3.73
C ARG A 147 40.36 -11.65 5.01
N GLN A 148 40.92 -12.38 5.99
CA GLN A 148 40.30 -12.54 7.32
C GLN A 148 40.17 -11.21 8.04
N ALA A 149 41.21 -10.37 8.06
CA ALA A 149 41.19 -9.06 8.70
C ALA A 149 40.24 -8.07 7.98
N GLU A 150 40.14 -8.14 6.64
CA GLU A 150 39.15 -7.39 5.86
C GLU A 150 37.72 -7.76 6.27
N ALA A 151 37.39 -9.04 6.32
CA ALA A 151 36.07 -9.51 6.77
C ALA A 151 35.74 -9.07 8.21
N THR A 152 36.76 -9.04 9.11
CA THR A 152 36.60 -8.54 10.48
C THR A 152 36.30 -7.03 10.50
N LEU A 153 36.97 -6.24 9.68
CA LEU A 153 36.70 -4.80 9.54
C LEU A 153 35.31 -4.55 9.00
N ASP A 154 34.91 -5.27 7.96
CA ASP A 154 33.57 -5.16 7.36
C ASP A 154 32.48 -5.46 8.38
N ALA A 155 32.65 -6.48 9.21
CA ALA A 155 31.70 -6.82 10.27
C ALA A 155 31.62 -5.72 11.35
N ALA A 156 32.73 -5.13 11.74
CA ALA A 156 32.76 -4.02 12.70
C ALA A 156 32.10 -2.76 12.12
N GLN A 157 32.36 -2.43 10.86
CA GLN A 157 31.72 -1.31 10.17
C GLN A 157 30.21 -1.51 9.99
N ALA A 158 29.77 -2.73 9.67
CA ALA A 158 28.34 -3.07 9.57
C ALA A 158 27.64 -2.91 10.93
N THR A 159 28.32 -3.22 12.03
CA THR A 159 27.78 -3.00 13.37
C THR A 159 27.74 -1.51 13.72
N LEU A 160 28.79 -0.76 13.42
CA LEU A 160 28.82 0.69 13.57
C LEU A 160 27.70 1.37 12.76
N ALA A 161 27.44 0.93 11.52
CA ALA A 161 26.35 1.48 10.71
C ALA A 161 24.97 1.34 11.35
N LYS A 162 24.77 0.32 12.21
CA LYS A 162 23.49 0.11 12.93
C LYS A 162 23.24 1.11 14.07
N THR A 163 24.24 1.87 14.49
CA THR A 163 24.06 2.94 15.48
C THR A 163 23.31 4.14 14.91
N THR A 164 23.24 4.27 13.60
CA THR A 164 22.53 5.35 12.91
C THR A 164 21.31 4.80 12.19
N MET A 165 20.13 5.22 12.62
CA MET A 165 18.87 4.88 11.95
C MET A 165 18.61 5.88 10.82
N LYS A 166 18.38 5.39 9.61
CA LYS A 166 18.13 6.20 8.40
C LYS A 166 16.79 5.90 7.79
N ALA A 167 16.19 6.89 7.13
CA ALA A 167 14.94 6.74 6.39
C ALA A 167 15.11 5.77 5.20
N PRO A 168 14.29 4.71 5.10
CA PRO A 168 14.37 3.74 4.00
C PRO A 168 13.72 4.25 2.69
N PHE A 169 12.91 5.31 2.77
CA PHE A 169 12.24 5.96 1.63
C PHE A 169 11.86 7.40 1.99
N ASP A 170 11.50 8.17 0.97
CA ASP A 170 11.00 9.54 1.13
C ASP A 170 9.62 9.51 1.81
N GLY A 171 9.47 10.25 2.91
CA GLY A 171 8.23 10.17 3.68
C GLY A 171 8.06 11.26 4.73
N VAL A 172 7.08 11.05 5.58
CA VAL A 172 6.77 11.89 6.75
C VAL A 172 6.86 11.06 8.01
N VAL A 173 7.54 11.59 9.02
CA VAL A 173 7.63 10.97 10.35
C VAL A 173 6.30 11.14 11.06
N LEU A 174 5.60 10.02 11.32
CA LEU A 174 4.32 10.02 12.03
C LEU A 174 4.51 10.15 13.52
N ASP A 175 5.41 9.31 14.05
CA ASP A 175 5.65 9.24 15.49
C ASP A 175 7.12 8.95 15.80
N ILE A 176 7.56 9.40 16.97
CA ILE A 176 8.84 9.11 17.60
C ILE A 176 8.52 8.82 19.07
N THR A 177 8.81 7.61 19.52
CA THR A 177 8.43 7.12 20.85
C THR A 177 9.57 7.15 21.88
N THR A 178 10.71 7.74 21.52
CA THR A 178 11.90 7.84 22.36
C THR A 178 12.42 9.28 22.44
N GLU A 179 13.22 9.54 23.48
CA GLU A 179 13.85 10.84 23.70
C GLU A 179 15.37 10.71 23.79
N VAL A 180 16.08 11.84 23.60
CA VAL A 180 17.53 11.90 23.80
C VAL A 180 17.87 11.60 25.26
N GLY A 181 18.82 10.71 25.49
CA GLY A 181 19.21 10.23 26.81
C GLY A 181 18.53 8.93 27.24
N GLU A 182 17.59 8.39 26.45
CA GLU A 182 16.99 7.09 26.72
C GLU A 182 17.84 5.94 26.18
N TRP A 183 17.77 4.81 26.88
CA TRP A 183 18.38 3.55 26.44
C TRP A 183 17.33 2.72 25.68
N ILE A 184 17.60 2.44 24.43
CA ILE A 184 16.69 1.64 23.59
C ILE A 184 17.36 0.34 23.14
N SER A 185 16.53 -0.66 22.84
CA SER A 185 16.98 -1.99 22.38
C SER A 185 16.15 -2.48 21.20
N PRO A 186 16.66 -3.43 20.42
CA PRO A 186 15.89 -4.10 19.37
C PRO A 186 14.64 -4.74 19.96
N SER A 187 13.53 -4.73 19.20
CA SER A 187 12.31 -5.43 19.60
C SER A 187 12.53 -6.94 19.61
N PRO A 188 12.29 -7.62 20.74
CA PRO A 188 12.42 -9.08 20.80
C PRO A 188 11.41 -9.76 19.86
N PRO A 189 11.72 -10.90 19.25
CA PRO A 189 10.77 -11.67 18.47
C PRO A 189 9.54 -12.05 19.30
N GLY A 190 8.33 -11.83 18.75
CA GLY A 190 7.07 -12.19 19.39
C GLY A 190 6.53 -11.20 20.42
N VAL A 191 7.21 -10.10 20.69
CA VAL A 191 6.73 -9.02 21.57
C VAL A 191 6.33 -7.82 20.70
N LEU A 192 5.07 -7.38 20.81
CA LEU A 192 4.57 -6.17 20.15
C LEU A 192 5.04 -4.94 20.93
N ILE A 193 6.27 -4.50 20.65
CA ILE A 193 6.77 -3.21 21.13
C ILE A 193 6.50 -2.17 20.03
N PRO A 194 5.95 -0.98 20.38
CA PRO A 194 5.80 0.09 19.41
C PRO A 194 7.14 0.44 18.74
N PRO A 195 7.15 0.73 17.45
CA PRO A 195 8.38 1.15 16.77
C PRO A 195 8.88 2.46 17.36
N VAL A 196 10.19 2.64 17.37
CA VAL A 196 10.84 3.86 17.88
C VAL A 196 10.56 5.03 16.94
N VAL A 197 10.57 4.80 15.63
CA VAL A 197 10.19 5.79 14.61
C VAL A 197 9.21 5.16 13.66
N ASP A 198 8.09 5.85 13.40
CA ASP A 198 7.09 5.45 12.44
C ASP A 198 7.12 6.41 11.23
N LEU A 199 7.44 5.89 10.07
CA LEU A 199 7.57 6.64 8.81
C LEU A 199 6.53 6.19 7.81
N ILE A 200 5.91 7.15 7.10
CA ILE A 200 4.90 6.88 6.09
C ILE A 200 5.16 7.66 4.81
N ASP A 201 4.85 7.06 3.68
CA ASP A 201 4.83 7.73 2.38
C ASP A 201 3.44 8.33 2.13
N PRO A 202 3.28 9.66 2.12
CA PRO A 202 2.00 10.31 1.92
C PRO A 202 1.52 10.32 0.46
N GLN A 203 2.32 9.88 -0.50
CA GLN A 203 1.98 9.89 -1.93
C GLN A 203 1.40 8.57 -2.42
N ALA A 204 1.73 7.46 -1.76
CA ALA A 204 1.30 6.13 -2.17
C ALA A 204 0.04 5.68 -1.41
N LEU A 205 -1.04 6.47 -1.49
CA LEU A 205 -2.29 6.22 -0.76
C LEU A 205 -3.22 5.28 -1.53
N TYR A 206 -3.96 4.48 -0.78
CA TYR A 206 -5.05 3.64 -1.27
C TYR A 206 -6.12 3.51 -0.20
N VAL A 207 -7.32 3.09 -0.59
CA VAL A 207 -8.39 2.80 0.35
C VAL A 207 -8.52 1.29 0.49
N SER A 208 -8.47 0.79 1.72
CA SER A 208 -8.78 -0.58 2.07
C SER A 208 -10.20 -0.64 2.62
N ALA A 209 -11.09 -1.40 1.97
CA ALA A 209 -12.49 -1.48 2.33
C ALA A 209 -13.00 -2.94 2.36
N PRO A 210 -13.91 -3.28 3.31
CA PRO A 210 -14.55 -4.59 3.35
C PRO A 210 -15.80 -4.60 2.45
N ILE A 211 -15.91 -5.59 1.57
CA ILE A 211 -17.07 -5.86 0.72
C ILE A 211 -17.77 -7.11 1.21
N ASP A 212 -19.09 -7.16 1.10
CA ASP A 212 -19.90 -8.32 1.48
C ASP A 212 -19.56 -9.55 0.61
N GLU A 213 -19.59 -10.75 1.21
CA GLU A 213 -19.34 -12.02 0.51
C GLU A 213 -20.32 -12.24 -0.65
N ALA A 214 -21.55 -11.76 -0.56
CA ALA A 214 -22.57 -11.92 -1.59
C ALA A 214 -22.17 -11.27 -2.93
N ASP A 215 -21.35 -10.22 -2.90
CA ASP A 215 -20.93 -9.48 -4.08
C ASP A 215 -19.59 -9.95 -4.67
N VAL A 216 -18.89 -10.88 -4.01
CA VAL A 216 -17.54 -11.32 -4.38
C VAL A 216 -17.45 -11.83 -5.82
N ALA A 217 -18.46 -12.60 -6.28
CA ALA A 217 -18.47 -13.18 -7.63
C ALA A 217 -18.50 -12.13 -8.76
N ARG A 218 -18.90 -10.90 -8.45
CA ARG A 218 -19.07 -9.79 -9.40
C ARG A 218 -17.84 -8.88 -9.45
N ILE A 219 -16.94 -8.98 -8.47
CA ILE A 219 -15.81 -8.07 -8.26
C ILE A 219 -14.53 -8.68 -8.83
N ARG A 220 -13.75 -7.86 -9.53
CA ARG A 220 -12.44 -8.23 -10.06
C ARG A 220 -11.50 -7.03 -10.08
N VAL A 221 -10.21 -7.29 -10.02
CA VAL A 221 -9.16 -6.28 -10.15
C VAL A 221 -9.30 -5.55 -11.50
N GLY A 222 -9.08 -4.25 -11.50
CA GLY A 222 -9.18 -3.39 -12.67
C GLY A 222 -10.53 -2.70 -12.84
N LEU A 223 -11.56 -3.05 -12.06
CA LEU A 223 -12.84 -2.33 -12.10
C LEU A 223 -12.65 -0.88 -11.62
N PRO A 224 -13.35 0.07 -12.29
CA PRO A 224 -13.38 1.45 -11.84
C PRO A 224 -14.09 1.55 -10.49
N ALA A 225 -13.65 2.48 -9.67
CA ALA A 225 -14.26 2.76 -8.37
C ALA A 225 -14.42 4.27 -8.17
N ARG A 226 -15.43 4.65 -7.43
CA ARG A 226 -15.63 5.99 -6.89
C ARG A 226 -15.33 5.95 -5.40
N ILE A 227 -14.42 6.81 -4.96
CA ILE A 227 -14.00 6.92 -3.56
C ILE A 227 -14.58 8.21 -2.99
N THR A 228 -15.28 8.12 -1.88
CA THR A 228 -15.75 9.27 -1.12
C THR A 228 -15.11 9.24 0.27
N LEU A 229 -14.82 10.39 0.81
CA LEU A 229 -14.11 10.56 2.09
C LEU A 229 -14.98 11.37 3.04
N ASP A 230 -15.18 10.89 4.27
CA ASP A 230 -16.00 11.60 5.28
C ASP A 230 -15.50 13.01 5.58
N ALA A 231 -14.17 13.19 5.50
CA ALA A 231 -13.53 14.49 5.74
C ALA A 231 -13.70 15.48 4.57
N PHE A 232 -14.07 15.02 3.36
CA PHE A 232 -14.19 15.83 2.14
C PHE A 232 -15.61 15.66 1.56
N ARG A 233 -16.60 16.16 2.32
CA ARG A 233 -18.02 16.00 1.95
C ARG A 233 -18.34 16.70 0.64
N GLY A 234 -18.95 15.97 -0.29
CA GLY A 234 -19.34 16.46 -1.61
C GLY A 234 -18.31 16.19 -2.70
N ASP A 235 -17.09 15.83 -2.35
CA ASP A 235 -16.06 15.44 -3.32
C ASP A 235 -16.06 13.92 -3.54
N SER A 236 -15.87 13.53 -4.77
CA SER A 236 -15.67 12.13 -5.14
C SER A 236 -14.40 11.99 -5.97
N PHE A 237 -13.60 10.99 -5.64
CA PHE A 237 -12.31 10.75 -6.29
C PHE A 237 -12.43 9.50 -7.17
N ALA A 238 -11.94 9.60 -8.41
CA ALA A 238 -11.86 8.45 -9.27
C ALA A 238 -10.79 7.48 -8.76
N GLY A 239 -11.11 6.18 -8.78
CA GLY A 239 -10.21 5.13 -8.36
C GLY A 239 -10.27 3.91 -9.26
N THR A 240 -9.39 2.96 -9.00
CA THR A 240 -9.39 1.64 -9.64
C THR A 240 -9.10 0.59 -8.60
N LEU A 241 -9.83 -0.52 -8.67
CA LEU A 241 -9.64 -1.66 -7.80
C LEU A 241 -8.31 -2.33 -8.13
N SER A 242 -7.34 -2.26 -7.23
CA SER A 242 -5.98 -2.78 -7.42
C SER A 242 -5.77 -4.16 -6.80
N TYR A 243 -6.58 -4.51 -5.81
CA TYR A 243 -6.48 -5.78 -5.11
C TYR A 243 -7.85 -6.25 -4.64
N VAL A 244 -8.07 -7.56 -4.72
CA VAL A 244 -9.21 -8.28 -4.17
C VAL A 244 -8.65 -9.46 -3.40
N SER A 245 -9.00 -9.59 -2.11
CA SER A 245 -8.51 -10.67 -1.28
C SER A 245 -8.94 -12.03 -1.85
N SER A 246 -8.08 -13.02 -1.73
CA SER A 246 -8.38 -14.41 -2.12
C SER A 246 -9.05 -15.24 -1.02
N PHE A 247 -9.35 -14.63 0.13
CA PHE A 247 -10.04 -15.29 1.24
C PHE A 247 -11.04 -14.33 1.90
N VAL A 248 -12.08 -14.93 2.50
CA VAL A 248 -13.11 -14.20 3.24
C VAL A 248 -12.70 -14.10 4.70
N GLU A 249 -12.65 -12.87 5.22
CA GLU A 249 -12.39 -12.62 6.63
C GLU A 249 -13.69 -12.75 7.42
N THR A 250 -13.66 -13.56 8.48
CA THR A 250 -14.76 -13.66 9.44
C THR A 250 -14.38 -12.85 10.67
N ARG A 251 -14.96 -11.67 10.82
CA ARG A 251 -14.85 -10.87 12.05
C ARG A 251 -16.18 -10.92 12.78
N GLN A 252 -16.31 -11.76 13.81
CA GLN A 252 -17.55 -12.08 14.54
C GLN A 252 -18.54 -12.88 13.68
N GLU A 253 -19.36 -13.70 14.30
CA GLU A 253 -20.19 -14.77 13.68
C GLU A 253 -21.19 -14.34 12.58
N GLN A 254 -21.34 -13.03 12.31
CA GLN A 254 -22.38 -12.53 11.39
C GLN A 254 -21.88 -11.70 10.20
N ASN A 255 -20.57 -11.45 10.08
CA ASN A 255 -20.05 -10.55 9.03
C ASN A 255 -18.90 -11.20 8.27
N ARG A 256 -19.24 -11.83 7.17
CA ARG A 256 -18.29 -12.40 6.20
C ARG A 256 -17.99 -11.35 5.13
N THR A 257 -16.79 -10.86 5.13
CA THR A 257 -16.37 -9.81 4.20
C THR A 257 -15.09 -10.17 3.48
N LEU A 258 -14.93 -9.62 2.29
CA LEU A 258 -13.73 -9.69 1.48
C LEU A 258 -13.06 -8.32 1.51
N ARG A 259 -11.75 -8.28 1.73
CA ARG A 259 -10.99 -7.03 1.65
C ARG A 259 -10.66 -6.68 0.21
N VAL A 260 -10.96 -5.45 -0.16
CA VAL A 260 -10.55 -4.87 -1.44
C VAL A 260 -9.67 -3.65 -1.22
N GLU A 261 -8.82 -3.33 -2.19
CA GLU A 261 -8.03 -2.11 -2.21
C GLU A 261 -8.30 -1.33 -3.49
N ALA A 262 -8.66 -0.07 -3.33
CA ALA A 262 -8.85 0.88 -4.41
C ALA A 262 -7.75 1.94 -4.38
N VAL A 263 -7.06 2.14 -5.50
CA VAL A 263 -6.04 3.16 -5.69
C VAL A 263 -6.69 4.38 -6.32
N PHE A 264 -6.34 5.55 -5.82
CA PHE A 264 -6.75 6.81 -6.43
C PHE A 264 -6.13 6.94 -7.83
N LYS A 265 -6.93 7.33 -8.80
CA LYS A 265 -6.52 7.55 -10.19
C LYS A 265 -6.11 9.00 -10.42
N ASP A 266 -6.67 9.92 -9.64
CA ASP A 266 -6.43 11.34 -9.77
C ASP A 266 -5.04 11.71 -9.25
N SER A 267 -4.30 12.46 -10.06
CA SER A 267 -2.98 13.01 -9.71
C SER A 267 -3.07 14.21 -8.75
N THR A 268 -4.27 14.78 -8.56
CA THR A 268 -4.53 15.97 -7.73
C THR A 268 -5.33 15.61 -6.49
N LEU A 269 -4.72 14.81 -5.61
CA LEU A 269 -5.29 14.55 -4.29
C LEU A 269 -5.13 15.77 -3.38
N PRO A 270 -6.08 16.03 -2.47
CA PRO A 270 -5.94 17.10 -1.48
C PRO A 270 -4.64 16.93 -0.68
N SER A 271 -3.92 18.02 -0.47
CA SER A 271 -2.64 18.00 0.28
C SER A 271 -2.78 17.59 1.75
N ASN A 272 -4.00 17.68 2.28
CA ASN A 272 -4.41 17.28 3.63
C ASN A 272 -5.10 15.89 3.65
N LEU A 273 -5.00 15.10 2.58
CA LEU A 273 -5.44 13.71 2.59
C LEU A 273 -4.45 12.89 3.44
N LEU A 274 -4.94 12.41 4.57
CA LEU A 274 -4.13 11.70 5.56
C LEU A 274 -4.51 10.21 5.62
N PRO A 275 -3.53 9.32 5.78
CA PRO A 275 -3.81 7.94 6.17
C PRO A 275 -4.59 7.88 7.49
N GLY A 276 -5.50 6.91 7.59
CA GLY A 276 -6.40 6.77 8.74
C GLY A 276 -7.77 7.40 8.56
N LEU A 277 -7.99 8.24 7.53
CA LEU A 277 -9.32 8.77 7.23
C LEU A 277 -10.28 7.68 6.80
N SER A 278 -11.55 7.82 7.20
CA SER A 278 -12.65 6.96 6.74
C SER A 278 -12.99 7.27 5.28
N ALA A 279 -13.27 6.21 4.53
CA ALA A 279 -13.57 6.29 3.11
C ALA A 279 -14.60 5.24 2.71
N ASP A 280 -15.50 5.59 1.79
CA ASP A 280 -16.37 4.65 1.12
C ASP A 280 -15.88 4.41 -0.31
N VAL A 281 -15.99 3.16 -0.74
CA VAL A 281 -15.59 2.68 -2.06
C VAL A 281 -16.80 2.13 -2.78
N GLU A 282 -17.25 2.81 -3.81
CA GLU A 282 -18.31 2.36 -4.71
C GLU A 282 -17.66 1.77 -5.97
N ILE A 283 -17.72 0.44 -6.11
CA ILE A 283 -17.16 -0.29 -7.25
C ILE A 283 -18.18 -0.28 -8.37
N ILE A 284 -17.80 0.20 -9.55
CA ILE A 284 -18.66 0.27 -10.73
C ILE A 284 -18.46 -1.03 -11.51
N LEU A 285 -19.50 -1.88 -11.51
CA LEU A 285 -19.48 -3.17 -12.20
C LEU A 285 -19.77 -3.02 -13.68
N GLU A 286 -20.80 -2.25 -14.00
CA GLU A 286 -21.25 -1.92 -15.35
C GLU A 286 -21.82 -0.51 -15.36
N ALA A 287 -21.61 0.23 -16.45
CA ALA A 287 -22.20 1.55 -16.66
C ALA A 287 -22.74 1.64 -18.07
N ARG A 288 -23.93 2.22 -18.23
CA ARG A 288 -24.56 2.50 -19.53
C ARG A 288 -24.89 3.97 -19.64
N GLU A 289 -24.44 4.59 -20.69
CA GLU A 289 -24.69 5.99 -21.00
C GLU A 289 -25.88 6.11 -21.97
N GLY A 290 -26.60 7.23 -21.85
CA GLY A 290 -27.65 7.55 -22.82
C GLY A 290 -28.89 6.64 -22.75
N VAL A 291 -29.11 5.99 -21.62
CA VAL A 291 -30.28 5.11 -21.40
C VAL A 291 -31.43 5.88 -20.75
N VAL A 292 -32.66 5.46 -21.07
CA VAL A 292 -33.86 5.97 -20.38
C VAL A 292 -33.82 5.52 -18.95
N ARG A 293 -33.93 6.45 -17.98
CA ARG A 293 -33.83 6.18 -16.56
C ARG A 293 -34.94 6.81 -15.75
N ILE A 294 -35.28 6.19 -14.66
CA ILE A 294 -36.22 6.69 -13.64
C ILE A 294 -35.60 6.58 -12.25
N PRO A 295 -36.02 7.40 -11.29
CA PRO A 295 -35.63 7.20 -9.89
C PRO A 295 -36.05 5.79 -9.43
N THR A 296 -35.13 5.09 -8.74
CA THR A 296 -35.36 3.68 -8.36
C THR A 296 -36.56 3.53 -7.44
N TYR A 297 -36.84 4.52 -6.60
CA TYR A 297 -38.00 4.54 -5.71
C TYR A 297 -39.36 4.79 -6.40
N ALA A 298 -39.36 5.10 -7.72
CA ALA A 298 -40.59 5.16 -8.52
C ALA A 298 -41.08 3.78 -9.00
N LEU A 299 -40.28 2.73 -8.75
CA LEU A 299 -40.54 1.38 -9.24
C LEU A 299 -41.33 0.55 -8.22
N LEU A 300 -42.47 0.02 -8.59
CA LEU A 300 -43.28 -0.91 -7.82
C LEU A 300 -42.93 -2.35 -8.18
N GLU A 301 -42.67 -3.19 -7.17
CA GLU A 301 -42.37 -4.63 -7.29
C GLU A 301 -41.34 -4.95 -8.41
N GLY A 302 -40.41 -4.02 -8.66
CA GLY A 302 -39.30 -4.24 -9.58
C GLY A 302 -39.62 -4.16 -11.07
N SER A 303 -40.89 -4.02 -11.50
CA SER A 303 -41.26 -4.02 -12.91
C SER A 303 -42.49 -3.18 -13.27
N ARG A 304 -43.08 -2.47 -12.31
CA ARG A 304 -44.28 -1.64 -12.53
C ARG A 304 -44.05 -0.22 -12.05
N ILE A 305 -44.69 0.71 -12.71
CA ILE A 305 -44.68 2.14 -12.40
C ILE A 305 -46.11 2.68 -12.46
N LEU A 306 -46.31 3.83 -11.80
CA LEU A 306 -47.55 4.58 -11.94
C LEU A 306 -47.28 5.86 -12.78
N THR A 307 -48.18 6.14 -13.69
CA THR A 307 -48.22 7.39 -14.49
C THR A 307 -49.54 8.09 -14.28
N VAL A 308 -49.56 9.43 -14.41
CA VAL A 308 -50.82 10.20 -14.36
C VAL A 308 -51.34 10.39 -15.78
N LYS A 309 -52.51 9.86 -16.11
CA LYS A 309 -53.15 10.08 -17.42
C LYS A 309 -54.65 10.39 -17.18
N ASP A 310 -55.12 11.48 -17.77
CA ASP A 310 -56.52 11.93 -17.65
C ASP A 310 -56.98 12.11 -16.18
N GLY A 311 -56.08 12.59 -15.28
CA GLY A 311 -56.40 12.76 -13.85
C GLY A 311 -56.56 11.45 -13.07
N ARG A 312 -56.02 10.34 -13.57
CA ARG A 312 -56.01 9.04 -12.91
C ARG A 312 -54.66 8.39 -12.94
N LEU A 313 -54.39 7.60 -11.93
CA LEU A 313 -53.17 6.78 -11.87
C LEU A 313 -53.35 5.54 -12.76
N LYS A 314 -52.46 5.39 -13.72
CA LYS A 314 -52.39 4.21 -14.58
C LYS A 314 -51.11 3.44 -14.28
N GLU A 315 -51.29 2.15 -14.00
CA GLU A 315 -50.18 1.22 -13.88
C GLU A 315 -49.65 0.89 -15.28
N LYS A 316 -48.34 0.91 -15.45
CA LYS A 316 -47.64 0.58 -16.69
C LYS A 316 -46.53 -0.41 -16.33
N LYS A 317 -46.44 -1.52 -17.03
CA LYS A 317 -45.39 -2.49 -16.90
C LYS A 317 -44.18 -2.03 -17.71
N VAL A 318 -42.99 -2.10 -17.11
CA VAL A 318 -41.73 -1.74 -17.74
C VAL A 318 -40.75 -2.91 -17.65
N THR A 319 -39.84 -2.95 -18.62
CA THR A 319 -38.68 -3.85 -18.56
C THR A 319 -37.52 -3.04 -18.07
N THR A 320 -36.92 -3.46 -16.95
CA THR A 320 -35.80 -2.77 -16.34
C THR A 320 -34.48 -3.40 -16.78
N GLY A 321 -33.41 -2.58 -16.86
CA GLY A 321 -32.04 -2.98 -17.09
C GLY A 321 -31.18 -2.80 -15.86
N LEU A 322 -30.06 -2.05 -15.98
CA LEU A 322 -29.18 -1.72 -14.86
C LEU A 322 -29.91 -0.91 -13.80
N ARG A 323 -29.54 -1.14 -12.56
CA ARG A 323 -30.16 -0.49 -11.41
C ARG A 323 -29.14 -0.22 -10.31
N ASN A 324 -29.24 0.97 -9.72
CA ASN A 324 -28.56 1.29 -8.47
C ASN A 324 -29.55 1.93 -7.47
N TRP A 325 -29.01 2.46 -6.38
CA TRP A 325 -29.82 3.10 -5.35
C TRP A 325 -30.60 4.31 -5.86
N SER A 326 -30.05 5.11 -6.76
CA SER A 326 -30.65 6.36 -7.24
C SER A 326 -31.53 6.16 -8.48
N TYR A 327 -31.06 5.40 -9.45
CA TYR A 327 -31.71 5.27 -10.76
C TYR A 327 -31.82 3.81 -11.23
N THR A 328 -32.90 3.54 -11.98
CA THR A 328 -33.12 2.28 -12.70
C THR A 328 -33.23 2.57 -14.18
N GLU A 329 -32.49 1.84 -15.01
CA GLU A 329 -32.64 1.83 -16.47
C GLU A 329 -33.99 1.22 -16.87
N VAL A 330 -34.68 1.86 -17.82
CA VAL A 330 -35.90 1.32 -18.43
C VAL A 330 -35.59 0.94 -19.88
N ALA A 331 -35.44 -0.35 -20.12
CA ALA A 331 -35.13 -0.88 -21.46
C ALA A 331 -36.32 -0.80 -22.38
N SER A 332 -37.58 -0.90 -21.87
CA SER A 332 -38.79 -0.73 -22.64
C SER A 332 -39.98 -0.38 -21.77
N GLY A 333 -40.99 0.24 -22.38
CA GLY A 333 -42.23 0.58 -21.69
C GLY A 333 -42.37 2.05 -21.31
N LEU A 334 -41.32 2.87 -21.40
CA LEU A 334 -41.34 4.33 -21.19
C LEU A 334 -40.52 5.04 -22.24
N SER A 335 -40.88 6.28 -22.48
CA SER A 335 -40.13 7.20 -23.35
C SER A 335 -39.60 8.40 -22.54
N ALA A 336 -38.49 8.96 -22.96
CA ALA A 336 -37.98 10.19 -22.38
C ALA A 336 -39.01 11.32 -22.45
N GLY A 337 -39.15 12.10 -21.38
CA GLY A 337 -40.14 13.16 -21.24
C GLY A 337 -41.49 12.72 -20.67
N GLU A 338 -41.78 11.43 -20.54
CA GLU A 338 -42.93 10.97 -19.75
C GLU A 338 -42.70 11.28 -18.26
N SER A 339 -43.77 11.27 -17.46
CA SER A 339 -43.68 11.49 -16.00
C SER A 339 -44.09 10.24 -15.23
N VAL A 340 -43.31 9.85 -14.22
CA VAL A 340 -43.61 8.75 -13.34
C VAL A 340 -43.89 9.24 -11.91
N VAL A 341 -44.82 8.60 -11.25
CA VAL A 341 -45.17 8.93 -9.87
C VAL A 341 -44.07 8.43 -8.92
N VAL A 342 -43.63 9.29 -8.02
CA VAL A 342 -42.56 9.01 -7.06
C VAL A 342 -43.05 8.96 -5.61
N SER A 343 -44.24 9.52 -5.30
CA SER A 343 -44.85 9.49 -3.96
C SER A 343 -45.65 8.20 -3.74
N LEU A 344 -44.94 7.05 -3.70
CA LEU A 344 -45.55 5.71 -3.57
C LEU A 344 -45.77 5.25 -2.12
N ASP A 345 -45.37 6.05 -1.17
CA ASP A 345 -45.45 5.81 0.29
C ASP A 345 -46.87 5.92 0.86
N ARG A 346 -47.83 6.45 0.08
CA ARG A 346 -49.21 6.68 0.50
C ARG A 346 -50.13 5.53 0.08
N PRO A 347 -50.94 4.97 1.00
CA PRO A 347 -51.80 3.82 0.70
C PRO A 347 -52.91 4.12 -0.34
N GLU A 348 -53.25 5.42 -0.53
CA GLU A 348 -54.22 5.86 -1.52
C GLU A 348 -53.65 5.93 -2.95
N VAL A 349 -52.34 5.85 -3.12
CA VAL A 349 -51.65 5.91 -4.43
C VAL A 349 -51.69 4.51 -5.06
N VAL A 350 -52.84 4.15 -5.60
CA VAL A 350 -53.09 2.86 -6.24
C VAL A 350 -53.57 3.06 -7.67
N ALA A 351 -53.38 2.06 -8.52
CA ALA A 351 -53.86 2.08 -9.92
C ALA A 351 -55.37 2.34 -9.98
N GLY A 352 -55.78 3.27 -10.85
CA GLY A 352 -57.18 3.68 -11.01
C GLY A 352 -57.68 4.83 -10.12
N ALA A 353 -56.92 5.19 -9.07
CA ALA A 353 -57.26 6.32 -8.21
C ALA A 353 -57.22 7.64 -8.98
N ARG A 354 -58.08 8.60 -8.62
CA ARG A 354 -58.00 9.97 -9.11
C ARG A 354 -56.78 10.63 -8.49
N ALA A 355 -55.95 11.30 -9.31
CA ALA A 355 -54.76 11.96 -8.84
C ALA A 355 -54.59 13.31 -9.54
N PHE A 356 -53.95 14.26 -8.82
CA PHE A 356 -53.45 15.51 -9.39
C PHE A 356 -51.99 15.67 -9.02
N VAL A 357 -51.23 16.19 -9.95
CA VAL A 357 -49.78 16.41 -9.76
C VAL A 357 -49.58 17.62 -8.86
N THR A 358 -48.81 17.43 -7.78
CA THR A 358 -48.33 18.52 -6.95
C THR A 358 -46.85 18.74 -7.28
N GLU A 359 -46.46 19.99 -7.59
CA GLU A 359 -45.03 20.32 -7.75
C GLU A 359 -44.29 20.08 -6.43
N GLU A 360 -43.14 19.45 -6.52
CA GLU A 360 -42.23 19.29 -5.39
C GLU A 360 -41.70 20.68 -5.02
N ASN A 361 -42.01 21.18 -3.83
CA ASN A 361 -41.29 22.33 -3.27
C ASN A 361 -39.84 21.92 -3.11
N LYS A 362 -38.93 22.49 -3.94
CA LYS A 362 -37.46 22.32 -3.90
C LYS A 362 -36.89 22.62 -2.55
#